data_a96513c64b90e7386e171ae0adac42b4
#
_entry.id   a96513c64b90e7386e171ae0adac42b4
#
_cell.length_a   1.000
_cell.length_b   1.000
_cell.length_c   1.000
_cell.angle_alpha   90.00
_cell.angle_beta   90.00
_cell.angle_gamma   90.00
#
_symmetry.space_group_name_H-M   'P 1'
#
loop_
_entity.id
_entity.type
_entity.pdbx_description
1 polymer ?
#
loop_
_entity_poly.entity_id
_entity_poly.type
_entity_poly.pdbx_seq_one_letter_code
_entity_poly.pdbx_strand_id
1 'polypeptide(L)'
;MKSKEEILRRAIILLAFSDRCALEKEMVDGVRRSLDEREMQRKAIVNWLMRMGYYDNISLKEKQVFEKEIARKADKDILVFQNNYECFEPMLVCLGLVKELSGYDKFVLDDFHPVLNFGKNHSFATLLERCCMISDVQIETYREISMLWYWRCLECRNRISNSTDIKEAIYNIFGENHISLLHNYSQFDAVANDFILNGKTVTELNNAEVERLSVISERRLYAFEWLTTDEEWDEVDLVC
;
A
#
# COMPACT_ATOMS: atom_id res chain seq x y z
N MET A 1 -9.37 8.62 13.39
CA MET A 1 -8.08 8.69 12.64
C MET A 1 -6.95 8.20 13.53
N LYS A 2 -6.03 7.42 13.00
CA LYS A 2 -4.89 6.89 13.77
C LYS A 2 -3.93 8.01 14.20
N SER A 3 -3.31 7.83 15.36
CA SER A 3 -2.29 8.76 15.87
C SER A 3 -0.98 8.66 15.08
N LYS A 4 -0.16 9.70 15.14
CA LYS A 4 1.17 9.75 14.52
C LYS A 4 2.06 8.59 14.97
N GLU A 5 1.97 8.20 16.24
CA GLU A 5 2.68 7.07 16.83
C GLU A 5 2.26 5.74 16.25
N GLU A 6 0.95 5.52 16.11
CA GLU A 6 0.40 4.28 15.52
C GLU A 6 0.82 4.15 14.06
N ILE A 7 0.71 5.24 13.27
CA ILE A 7 1.10 5.26 11.86
C ILE A 7 2.58 4.97 11.69
N LEU A 8 3.46 5.63 12.46
CA LEU A 8 4.90 5.40 12.37
C LEU A 8 5.27 3.97 12.76
N ARG A 9 4.67 3.44 13.81
CA ARG A 9 4.89 2.06 14.27
C ARG A 9 4.44 1.07 13.21
N ARG A 10 3.27 1.28 12.61
CA ARG A 10 2.75 0.44 11.53
C ARG A 10 3.64 0.48 10.29
N ALA A 11 4.12 1.66 9.90
CA ALA A 11 5.04 1.81 8.77
C ALA A 11 6.35 1.01 8.97
N ILE A 12 6.92 1.06 10.18
CA ILE A 12 8.12 0.29 10.52
C ILE A 12 7.86 -1.22 10.42
N ILE A 13 6.73 -1.69 10.95
CA ILE A 13 6.33 -3.10 10.90
C ILE A 13 6.11 -3.55 9.46
N LEU A 14 5.42 -2.75 8.65
CA LEU A 14 5.18 -3.08 7.24
C LEU A 14 6.46 -3.17 6.42
N LEU A 15 7.45 -2.31 6.69
CA LEU A 15 8.74 -2.40 6.02
C LEU A 15 9.44 -3.72 6.37
N ALA A 16 9.47 -4.08 7.66
CA ALA A 16 10.01 -5.36 8.13
C ALA A 16 9.27 -6.56 7.51
N PHE A 17 7.94 -6.45 7.40
CA PHE A 17 7.10 -7.49 6.81
C PHE A 17 7.36 -7.64 5.32
N SER A 18 7.54 -6.53 4.61
CA SER A 18 7.90 -6.54 3.19
C SER A 18 9.27 -7.19 2.95
N ASP A 19 10.25 -6.89 3.81
CA ASP A 19 11.56 -7.55 3.77
C ASP A 19 11.45 -9.07 4.01
N ARG A 20 10.59 -9.49 4.95
CA ARG A 20 10.32 -10.91 5.17
C ARG A 20 9.71 -11.57 3.92
N CYS A 21 8.75 -10.93 3.28
CA CYS A 21 8.12 -11.44 2.05
C CYS A 21 9.10 -11.47 0.88
N ALA A 22 10.01 -10.50 0.80
CA ALA A 22 11.04 -10.43 -0.23
C ALA A 22 11.97 -11.67 -0.23
N LEU A 23 12.20 -12.31 0.93
CA LEU A 23 12.98 -13.55 1.00
C LEU A 23 12.34 -14.71 0.22
N GLU A 24 11.01 -14.77 0.18
CA GLU A 24 10.28 -15.75 -0.62
C GLU A 24 10.32 -15.37 -2.12
N LYS A 25 10.13 -14.08 -2.41
CA LYS A 25 10.15 -13.57 -3.78
C LYS A 25 11.52 -13.78 -4.43
N GLU A 26 12.62 -13.57 -3.71
CA GLU A 26 13.98 -13.85 -4.20
C GLU A 26 14.16 -15.29 -4.70
N MET A 27 13.46 -16.27 -4.10
CA MET A 27 13.52 -17.66 -4.59
C MET A 27 12.81 -17.83 -5.93
N VAL A 28 11.70 -17.12 -6.14
CA VAL A 28 10.97 -17.12 -7.41
C VAL A 28 11.77 -16.41 -8.50
N ASP A 29 12.40 -15.29 -8.15
CA ASP A 29 13.20 -14.47 -9.07
C ASP A 29 14.59 -15.09 -9.37
N GLY A 30 14.91 -16.24 -8.76
CA GLY A 30 16.17 -16.94 -8.99
C GLY A 30 17.40 -16.29 -8.39
N VAL A 31 17.24 -15.43 -7.38
CA VAL A 31 18.36 -14.83 -6.64
C VAL A 31 19.18 -15.91 -5.95
N ARG A 32 20.49 -15.92 -6.22
CA ARG A 32 21.45 -16.90 -5.64
C ARG A 32 21.77 -16.54 -4.19
N ARG A 33 20.95 -17.06 -3.28
CA ARG A 33 21.16 -16.99 -1.83
C ARG A 33 20.82 -18.35 -1.24
N SER A 34 21.62 -18.85 -0.32
CA SER A 34 21.39 -20.14 0.34
C SER A 34 20.16 -20.08 1.26
N LEU A 35 19.61 -21.22 1.60
CA LEU A 35 18.51 -21.33 2.55
C LEU A 35 18.93 -20.80 3.93
N ASP A 36 20.14 -21.13 4.38
CA ASP A 36 20.67 -20.71 5.68
C ASP A 36 20.84 -19.18 5.76
N GLU A 37 21.29 -18.54 4.68
CA GLU A 37 21.41 -17.08 4.61
C GLU A 37 20.03 -16.40 4.69
N ARG A 38 19.01 -16.92 4.00
CA ARG A 38 17.65 -16.40 4.09
C ARG A 38 17.07 -16.58 5.49
N GLU A 39 17.23 -17.75 6.08
CA GLU A 39 16.76 -18.04 7.43
C GLU A 39 17.48 -17.17 8.49
N MET A 40 18.77 -16.93 8.31
CA MET A 40 19.53 -16.00 9.15
C MET A 40 18.97 -14.57 9.02
N GLN A 41 18.63 -14.13 7.81
CA GLN A 41 18.06 -12.81 7.58
C GLN A 41 16.66 -12.68 8.18
N ARG A 42 15.79 -13.71 8.01
CA ARG A 42 14.47 -13.74 8.69
C ARG A 42 14.63 -13.58 10.20
N LYS A 43 15.51 -14.36 10.83
CA LYS A 43 15.79 -14.25 12.26
C LYS A 43 16.33 -12.87 12.66
N ALA A 44 17.16 -12.27 11.82
CA ALA A 44 17.69 -10.92 12.06
C ALA A 44 16.57 -9.86 12.07
N ILE A 45 15.61 -9.95 11.16
CA ILE A 45 14.44 -9.06 11.10
C ILE A 45 13.62 -9.22 12.40
N VAL A 46 13.26 -10.44 12.78
CA VAL A 46 12.46 -10.71 13.98
C VAL A 46 13.18 -10.22 15.24
N ASN A 47 14.47 -10.54 15.38
CA ASN A 47 15.27 -10.11 16.53
C ASN A 47 15.40 -8.57 16.60
N TRP A 48 15.46 -7.90 15.46
CA TRP A 48 15.48 -6.45 15.43
C TRP A 48 14.14 -5.87 15.90
N LEU A 49 13.02 -6.40 15.42
CA LEU A 49 11.68 -6.00 15.86
C LEU A 49 11.48 -6.19 17.37
N MET A 50 11.92 -7.32 17.92
CA MET A 50 11.87 -7.59 19.36
C MET A 50 12.71 -6.60 20.15
N ARG A 51 13.97 -6.38 19.74
CA ARG A 51 14.90 -5.47 20.41
C ARG A 51 14.41 -4.02 20.40
N MET A 52 13.75 -3.61 19.32
CA MET A 52 13.22 -2.26 19.16
C MET A 52 11.83 -2.08 19.79
N GLY A 53 11.22 -3.12 20.34
CA GLY A 53 9.90 -3.09 20.97
C GLY A 53 8.71 -2.98 20.01
N TYR A 54 8.89 -3.38 18.75
CA TYR A 54 7.80 -3.38 17.75
C TYR A 54 7.05 -4.70 17.67
N TYR A 55 7.64 -5.80 18.15
CA TYR A 55 7.11 -7.16 17.97
C TYR A 55 5.72 -7.35 18.57
N ASP A 56 5.40 -6.70 19.69
CA ASP A 56 4.09 -6.81 20.34
C ASP A 56 2.96 -6.12 19.58
N ASN A 57 3.31 -5.22 18.65
CA ASN A 57 2.36 -4.49 17.81
C ASN A 57 2.16 -5.12 16.42
N ILE A 58 2.78 -6.26 16.16
CA ILE A 58 2.61 -7.02 14.92
C ILE A 58 1.25 -7.72 14.96
N SER A 59 0.50 -7.68 13.85
CA SER A 59 -0.78 -8.36 13.73
C SER A 59 -0.64 -9.88 13.82
N LEU A 60 -1.73 -10.57 14.08
CA LEU A 60 -1.71 -12.04 14.22
C LEU A 60 -1.27 -12.72 12.90
N LYS A 61 -1.79 -12.26 11.77
CA LYS A 61 -1.43 -12.79 10.44
C LYS A 61 0.06 -12.56 10.12
N GLU A 62 0.56 -11.36 10.43
CA GLU A 62 1.97 -11.04 10.23
C GLU A 62 2.89 -11.87 11.13
N LYS A 63 2.53 -12.09 12.42
CA LYS A 63 3.29 -12.96 13.32
C LYS A 63 3.47 -14.36 12.73
N GLN A 64 2.42 -14.94 12.19
CA GLN A 64 2.49 -16.26 11.54
C GLN A 64 3.50 -16.27 10.38
N VAL A 65 3.57 -15.19 9.59
CA VAL A 65 4.54 -15.06 8.48
C VAL A 65 5.96 -14.88 9.01
N PHE A 66 6.16 -14.02 10.01
CA PHE A 66 7.49 -13.80 10.62
C PHE A 66 8.06 -15.06 11.29
N GLU A 67 7.22 -15.86 11.93
CA GLU A 67 7.62 -17.08 12.64
C GLU A 67 7.84 -18.27 11.70
N LYS A 68 7.20 -18.27 10.53
CA LYS A 68 7.33 -19.36 9.56
C LYS A 68 8.75 -19.43 9.01
N GLU A 69 9.40 -20.59 9.19
CA GLU A 69 10.76 -20.84 8.68
C GLU A 69 10.80 -20.79 7.14
N ILE A 70 11.96 -20.41 6.61
CA ILE A 70 12.18 -20.40 5.15
C ILE A 70 12.30 -21.86 4.66
N ALA A 71 11.41 -22.25 3.75
CA ALA A 71 11.41 -23.55 3.13
C ALA A 71 12.29 -23.60 1.87
N ARG A 72 12.50 -24.81 1.30
CA ARG A 72 13.26 -25.00 0.05
C ARG A 72 12.56 -24.45 -1.20
N LYS A 73 11.25 -24.19 -1.10
CA LYS A 73 10.44 -23.60 -2.15
C LYS A 73 9.73 -22.40 -1.57
N ALA A 74 9.58 -21.37 -2.40
CA ALA A 74 8.83 -20.18 -2.03
C ALA A 74 7.43 -20.53 -1.54
N ASP A 75 7.03 -19.91 -0.44
CA ASP A 75 5.72 -20.07 0.14
C ASP A 75 4.71 -19.18 -0.61
N LYS A 76 3.74 -19.81 -1.26
CA LYS A 76 2.73 -19.09 -2.04
C LYS A 76 1.82 -18.23 -1.17
N ASP A 77 1.54 -18.67 0.07
CA ASP A 77 0.68 -17.93 1.00
C ASP A 77 1.38 -16.66 1.50
N ILE A 78 2.72 -16.66 1.53
CA ILE A 78 3.51 -15.47 1.87
C ILE A 78 3.65 -14.54 0.66
N LEU A 79 3.78 -15.11 -0.55
CA LEU A 79 3.92 -14.31 -1.78
C LEU A 79 2.72 -13.41 -2.07
N VAL A 80 1.51 -13.73 -1.57
CA VAL A 80 0.34 -12.85 -1.72
C VAL A 80 0.52 -11.51 -1.02
N PHE A 81 1.38 -11.43 -0.01
CA PHE A 81 1.67 -10.20 0.71
C PHE A 81 2.76 -9.33 0.08
N GLN A 82 3.40 -9.78 -1.01
CA GLN A 82 4.47 -9.01 -1.68
C GLN A 82 4.06 -7.58 -2.06
N ASN A 83 2.76 -7.38 -2.33
CA ASN A 83 2.22 -6.10 -2.74
C ASN A 83 1.87 -5.17 -1.55
N ASN A 84 2.01 -5.64 -0.30
CA ASN A 84 1.77 -4.80 0.88
C ASN A 84 2.74 -3.61 0.97
N TYR A 85 3.82 -3.61 0.18
CA TYR A 85 4.71 -2.46 0.04
C TYR A 85 3.97 -1.21 -0.50
N GLU A 86 2.91 -1.39 -1.28
CA GLU A 86 2.05 -0.30 -1.75
C GLU A 86 1.24 0.37 -0.61
N CYS A 87 1.01 -0.33 0.50
CA CYS A 87 0.39 0.26 1.69
C CYS A 87 1.35 1.20 2.44
N PHE A 88 2.64 1.07 2.24
CA PHE A 88 3.67 1.77 3.00
C PHE A 88 3.79 3.25 2.62
N GLU A 89 3.79 3.55 1.31
CA GLU A 89 3.91 4.93 0.82
C GLU A 89 2.80 5.86 1.36
N PRO A 90 1.51 5.49 1.38
CA PRO A 90 0.46 6.26 2.03
C PRO A 90 0.77 6.67 3.46
N MET A 91 1.33 5.76 4.25
CA MET A 91 1.70 6.05 5.64
C MET A 91 2.83 7.07 5.74
N LEU A 92 3.85 6.95 4.88
CA LEU A 92 4.95 7.91 4.85
C LEU A 92 4.51 9.30 4.39
N VAL A 93 3.58 9.37 3.43
CA VAL A 93 2.98 10.63 2.99
C VAL A 93 2.17 11.26 4.13
N CYS A 94 1.34 10.47 4.83
CA CYS A 94 0.59 10.95 5.99
C CYS A 94 1.49 11.47 7.11
N LEU A 95 2.66 10.85 7.31
CA LEU A 95 3.65 11.30 8.28
C LEU A 95 4.49 12.49 7.80
N GLY A 96 4.32 12.96 6.56
CA GLY A 96 5.13 14.01 5.95
C GLY A 96 6.59 13.62 5.73
N LEU A 97 6.91 12.32 5.74
CA LEU A 97 8.24 11.78 5.48
C LEU A 97 8.51 11.61 3.98
N VAL A 98 7.46 11.52 3.18
CA VAL A 98 7.44 11.57 1.72
C VAL A 98 6.48 12.67 1.31
N LYS A 99 6.80 13.40 0.23
CA LYS A 99 6.08 14.62 -0.16
C LYS A 99 4.70 14.33 -0.74
N GLU A 100 4.61 13.31 -1.58
CA GLU A 100 3.41 12.97 -2.35
C GLU A 100 3.42 11.48 -2.74
N LEU A 101 2.28 10.93 -3.07
CA LEU A 101 2.16 9.57 -3.59
C LEU A 101 2.75 9.46 -4.99
N SER A 102 3.40 8.35 -5.26
CA SER A 102 3.77 7.93 -6.61
C SER A 102 2.54 7.77 -7.51
N GLY A 103 2.73 7.82 -8.84
CA GLY A 103 1.65 7.54 -9.79
C GLY A 103 1.07 6.12 -9.63
N TYR A 104 -0.11 5.89 -10.18
CA TYR A 104 -0.76 4.57 -10.20
C TYR A 104 -0.27 3.66 -11.33
N ASP A 105 0.66 4.14 -12.16
CA ASP A 105 1.17 3.45 -13.36
C ASP A 105 2.22 2.37 -13.05
N LYS A 106 2.87 2.43 -11.90
CA LYS A 106 3.95 1.53 -11.49
C LYS A 106 3.96 1.29 -9.99
N PHE A 107 4.43 0.11 -9.60
CA PHE A 107 4.68 -0.19 -8.19
C PHE A 107 5.75 0.75 -7.61
N VAL A 108 5.63 1.04 -6.33
CA VAL A 108 6.65 1.77 -5.58
C VAL A 108 7.93 0.97 -5.57
N LEU A 109 9.02 1.60 -6.03
CA LEU A 109 10.36 1.00 -6.11
C LEU A 109 11.38 1.71 -5.20
N ASP A 110 10.96 2.78 -4.53
CA ASP A 110 11.85 3.58 -3.69
C ASP A 110 12.32 2.78 -2.47
N ASP A 111 13.60 2.96 -2.11
CA ASP A 111 14.14 2.39 -0.88
C ASP A 111 13.85 3.30 0.31
N PHE A 112 12.88 2.90 1.13
CA PHE A 112 12.49 3.64 2.32
C PHE A 112 13.23 3.22 3.60
N HIS A 113 14.13 2.24 3.57
CA HIS A 113 14.93 1.84 4.73
C HIS A 113 15.70 3.01 5.36
N PRO A 114 16.35 3.91 4.58
CA PRO A 114 17.02 5.08 5.15
C PRO A 114 16.06 6.07 5.80
N VAL A 115 14.83 6.21 5.27
CA VAL A 115 13.82 7.15 5.79
C VAL A 115 13.44 6.79 7.23
N LEU A 116 13.28 5.49 7.52
CA LEU A 116 12.92 4.97 8.84
C LEU A 116 14.13 4.52 9.68
N ASN A 117 15.37 4.68 9.20
CA ASN A 117 16.57 4.12 9.85
C ASN A 117 16.45 2.61 10.13
N PHE A 118 15.79 1.88 9.23
CA PHE A 118 15.52 0.45 9.40
C PHE A 118 16.80 -0.36 9.54
N GLY A 119 16.78 -1.38 10.40
CA GLY A 119 17.95 -2.22 10.70
C GLY A 119 19.00 -1.56 11.62
N LYS A 120 18.89 -0.25 11.89
CA LYS A 120 19.80 0.48 12.79
C LYS A 120 19.18 0.61 14.19
N ASN A 121 20.02 0.81 15.19
CA ASN A 121 19.55 1.22 16.51
C ASN A 121 19.20 2.72 16.43
N HIS A 122 17.96 3.06 16.74
CA HIS A 122 17.49 4.43 16.76
C HIS A 122 16.47 4.61 17.91
N SER A 123 16.23 5.86 18.29
CA SER A 123 15.14 6.19 19.19
C SER A 123 13.84 6.37 18.38
N PHE A 124 12.77 5.70 18.79
CA PHE A 124 11.44 5.92 18.22
C PHE A 124 11.03 7.41 18.34
N ALA A 125 11.33 8.04 19.49
CA ALA A 125 11.05 9.45 19.71
C ALA A 125 11.74 10.36 18.66
N THR A 126 12.99 10.06 18.31
CA THR A 126 13.72 10.84 17.28
C THR A 126 13.09 10.71 15.89
N LEU A 127 12.58 9.53 15.54
CA LEU A 127 11.82 9.36 14.29
C LEU A 127 10.50 10.11 14.35
N LEU A 128 9.79 10.02 15.47
CA LEU A 128 8.50 10.68 15.67
C LEU A 128 8.61 12.21 15.59
N GLU A 129 9.69 12.80 16.09
CA GLU A 129 9.99 14.23 15.99
C GLU A 129 10.14 14.70 14.52
N ARG A 130 10.59 13.83 13.63
CA ARG A 130 10.71 14.12 12.19
C ARG A 130 9.37 14.10 11.46
N CYS A 131 8.36 13.45 12.04
CA CYS A 131 7.06 13.31 11.41
C CYS A 131 6.24 14.59 11.56
N CYS A 132 5.75 15.10 10.44
CA CYS A 132 4.85 16.24 10.36
C CYS A 132 3.60 15.81 9.58
N MET A 133 2.55 15.40 10.29
CA MET A 133 1.35 14.89 9.63
C MET A 133 0.73 15.91 8.70
N ILE A 134 0.31 15.46 7.54
CA ILE A 134 -0.56 16.23 6.64
C ILE A 134 -1.95 16.39 7.29
N SER A 135 -2.78 17.28 6.77
CA SER A 135 -4.11 17.52 7.32
C SER A 135 -5.07 16.32 7.07
N ASP A 136 -6.04 16.17 7.97
CA ASP A 136 -7.10 15.15 7.86
C ASP A 136 -7.83 15.26 6.51
N VAL A 137 -8.05 16.49 6.02
CA VAL A 137 -8.67 16.74 4.70
C VAL A 137 -7.82 16.18 3.56
N GLN A 138 -6.49 16.28 3.65
CA GLN A 138 -5.61 15.70 2.63
C GLN A 138 -5.59 14.18 2.70
N ILE A 139 -5.60 13.59 3.89
CA ILE A 139 -5.67 12.13 4.07
C ILE A 139 -6.97 11.60 3.45
N GLU A 140 -8.09 12.23 3.78
CA GLU A 140 -9.40 11.86 3.24
C GLU A 140 -9.45 12.02 1.71
N THR A 141 -8.87 13.09 1.18
CA THR A 141 -8.74 13.30 -0.26
C THR A 141 -7.99 12.16 -0.96
N TYR A 142 -6.86 11.72 -0.40
CA TYR A 142 -6.11 10.58 -0.96
C TYR A 142 -6.89 9.27 -0.84
N ARG A 143 -7.64 9.07 0.25
CA ARG A 143 -8.52 7.92 0.44
C ARG A 143 -9.58 7.86 -0.66
N GLU A 144 -10.30 8.95 -0.87
CA GLU A 144 -11.34 9.04 -1.91
C GLU A 144 -10.79 8.82 -3.32
N ILE A 145 -9.63 9.40 -3.65
CA ILE A 145 -8.96 9.16 -4.94
C ILE A 145 -8.62 7.68 -5.10
N SER A 146 -8.06 7.04 -4.07
CA SER A 146 -7.70 5.62 -4.12
C SER A 146 -8.94 4.72 -4.27
N MET A 147 -10.03 5.07 -3.61
CA MET A 147 -11.32 4.39 -3.73
C MET A 147 -11.87 4.49 -5.16
N LEU A 148 -11.83 5.66 -5.76
CA LEU A 148 -12.30 5.87 -7.13
C LEU A 148 -11.47 5.09 -8.16
N TRP A 149 -10.14 5.05 -8.02
CA TRP A 149 -9.26 4.23 -8.84
C TRP A 149 -9.55 2.73 -8.68
N TYR A 150 -9.71 2.26 -7.43
CA TYR A 150 -10.02 0.86 -7.16
C TYR A 150 -11.37 0.48 -7.74
N TRP A 151 -12.42 1.28 -7.51
CA TRP A 151 -13.74 1.09 -8.11
C TRP A 151 -13.66 1.01 -9.65
N ARG A 152 -12.94 1.95 -10.29
CA ARG A 152 -12.80 1.96 -11.74
C ARG A 152 -12.13 0.71 -12.29
N CYS A 153 -11.15 0.17 -11.56
CA CYS A 153 -10.51 -1.11 -11.90
C CYS A 153 -11.49 -2.30 -11.80
N LEU A 154 -12.30 -2.34 -10.74
CA LEU A 154 -13.31 -3.39 -10.55
C LEU A 154 -14.34 -3.35 -11.67
N GLU A 155 -14.83 -2.18 -12.05
CA GLU A 155 -15.73 -1.98 -13.18
C GLU A 155 -15.12 -2.53 -14.49
N CYS A 156 -13.89 -2.18 -14.77
CA CYS A 156 -13.17 -2.64 -15.97
C CYS A 156 -12.98 -4.16 -15.98
N ARG A 157 -12.62 -4.77 -14.84
CA ARG A 157 -12.37 -6.21 -14.72
C ARG A 157 -13.64 -7.05 -14.82
N ASN A 158 -14.69 -6.60 -14.17
CA ASN A 158 -15.93 -7.38 -14.06
C ASN A 158 -16.85 -7.18 -15.24
N ARG A 159 -16.58 -6.20 -16.10
CA ARG A 159 -17.49 -5.77 -17.19
C ARG A 159 -18.91 -5.53 -16.67
N ILE A 160 -19.03 -5.08 -15.41
CA ILE A 160 -20.33 -4.99 -14.70
C ILE A 160 -21.15 -3.86 -15.31
N SER A 161 -20.53 -2.77 -15.71
CA SER A 161 -21.23 -1.72 -16.43
C SER A 161 -20.80 -1.72 -17.89
N ASN A 162 -21.75 -1.94 -18.77
CA ASN A 162 -21.69 -1.41 -20.13
C ASN A 162 -21.94 0.12 -20.10
N SER A 163 -21.73 0.76 -18.94
CA SER A 163 -21.91 2.20 -18.84
C SER A 163 -20.87 2.86 -19.71
N THR A 164 -21.32 3.43 -20.79
CA THR A 164 -20.52 4.29 -21.67
C THR A 164 -20.25 5.64 -21.03
N ASP A 165 -20.86 5.92 -19.86
CA ASP A 165 -20.72 7.18 -19.13
C ASP A 165 -20.19 6.95 -17.71
N ILE A 166 -18.86 6.99 -17.58
CA ILE A 166 -18.16 6.83 -16.30
C ILE A 166 -18.45 8.00 -15.37
N LYS A 167 -18.61 9.20 -15.92
CA LYS A 167 -18.96 10.40 -15.14
C LYS A 167 -20.33 10.25 -14.48
N GLU A 168 -21.32 9.77 -15.25
CA GLU A 168 -22.66 9.51 -14.72
C GLU A 168 -22.63 8.41 -13.64
N ALA A 169 -21.85 7.35 -13.85
CA ALA A 169 -21.69 6.30 -12.85
C ALA A 169 -21.08 6.83 -11.55
N ILE A 170 -20.00 7.64 -11.62
CA ILE A 170 -19.40 8.28 -10.44
C ILE A 170 -20.43 9.18 -9.73
N TYR A 171 -21.17 9.98 -10.49
CA TYR A 171 -22.19 10.85 -9.93
C TYR A 171 -23.25 10.07 -9.16
N ASN A 172 -23.73 8.98 -9.72
CA ASN A 172 -24.80 8.18 -9.13
C ASN A 172 -24.35 7.37 -7.90
N ILE A 173 -23.10 6.92 -7.87
CA ILE A 173 -22.57 6.08 -6.79
C ILE A 173 -21.98 6.93 -5.67
N PHE A 174 -21.15 7.93 -6.00
CA PHE A 174 -20.35 8.68 -5.06
C PHE A 174 -20.77 10.16 -4.90
N GLY A 175 -21.52 10.71 -5.86
CA GLY A 175 -21.96 12.10 -5.85
C GLY A 175 -21.04 13.07 -6.60
N GLU A 176 -21.52 14.32 -6.76
CA GLU A 176 -20.91 15.36 -7.61
C GLU A 176 -19.50 15.77 -7.15
N ASN A 177 -19.25 15.77 -5.84
CA ASN A 177 -17.97 16.20 -5.27
C ASN A 177 -16.81 15.36 -5.77
N HIS A 178 -17.01 14.06 -6.01
CA HIS A 178 -15.97 13.12 -6.47
C HIS A 178 -15.52 13.41 -7.91
N ILE A 179 -16.41 13.91 -8.77
CA ILE A 179 -16.03 14.33 -10.11
C ILE A 179 -15.12 15.57 -10.05
N SER A 180 -15.46 16.53 -9.19
CA SER A 180 -14.65 17.72 -8.97
C SER A 180 -13.28 17.36 -8.41
N LEU A 181 -13.22 16.37 -7.50
CA LEU A 181 -12.00 15.86 -6.93
C LEU A 181 -11.06 15.30 -8.01
N LEU A 182 -11.56 14.43 -8.88
CA LEU A 182 -10.77 13.83 -9.96
C LEU A 182 -10.24 14.87 -10.95
N HIS A 183 -11.03 15.89 -11.28
CA HIS A 183 -10.59 16.99 -12.15
C HIS A 183 -9.47 17.81 -11.50
N ASN A 184 -9.59 18.12 -10.21
CA ASN A 184 -8.57 18.89 -9.48
C ASN A 184 -7.22 18.18 -9.41
N TYR A 185 -7.22 16.86 -9.44
CA TYR A 185 -6.01 16.04 -9.44
C TYR A 185 -5.59 15.55 -10.83
N SER A 186 -6.22 16.06 -11.90
CA SER A 186 -5.90 15.74 -13.31
C SER A 186 -5.91 14.23 -13.62
N GLN A 187 -6.82 13.50 -12.95
CA GLN A 187 -6.91 12.05 -13.09
C GLN A 187 -8.12 11.60 -13.92
N PHE A 188 -8.88 12.53 -14.44
CA PHE A 188 -10.06 12.28 -15.27
C PHE A 188 -10.09 13.20 -16.48
N ASP A 189 -10.26 12.62 -17.66
CA ASP A 189 -10.47 13.37 -18.90
C ASP A 189 -11.97 13.47 -19.21
N ALA A 190 -12.50 14.69 -19.20
CA ALA A 190 -13.90 14.94 -19.45
C ALA A 190 -14.33 14.64 -20.90
N VAL A 191 -13.41 14.70 -21.87
CA VAL A 191 -13.69 14.41 -23.28
C VAL A 191 -13.70 12.91 -23.53
N ALA A 192 -12.69 12.20 -22.99
CA ALA A 192 -12.63 10.75 -23.03
C ALA A 192 -13.63 10.08 -22.08
N ASN A 193 -14.16 10.84 -21.10
CA ASN A 193 -15.09 10.38 -20.07
C ASN A 193 -14.56 9.15 -19.31
N ASP A 194 -13.28 9.18 -18.96
CA ASP A 194 -12.61 8.09 -18.23
C ASP A 194 -11.39 8.60 -17.44
N PHE A 195 -10.88 7.77 -16.56
CA PHE A 195 -9.63 8.00 -15.85
C PHE A 195 -8.45 7.88 -16.81
N ILE A 196 -7.44 8.73 -16.60
CA ILE A 196 -6.25 8.78 -17.45
C ILE A 196 -5.01 8.32 -16.68
N LEU A 197 -4.32 7.35 -17.26
CA LEU A 197 -3.05 6.83 -16.78
C LEU A 197 -2.02 6.89 -17.92
N ASN A 198 -0.98 7.72 -17.76
CA ASN A 198 0.06 7.92 -18.80
C ASN A 198 -0.50 8.25 -20.20
N GLY A 199 -1.55 9.08 -20.24
CA GLY A 199 -2.18 9.52 -21.50
C GLY A 199 -3.08 8.49 -22.16
N LYS A 200 -3.38 7.37 -21.49
CA LYS A 200 -4.36 6.36 -21.92
C LYS A 200 -5.56 6.36 -20.99
N THR A 201 -6.74 6.11 -21.50
CA THR A 201 -7.90 5.79 -20.67
C THR A 201 -7.78 4.40 -20.05
N VAL A 202 -8.49 4.13 -18.95
CA VAL A 202 -8.47 2.78 -18.33
C VAL A 202 -8.97 1.72 -19.31
N THR A 203 -9.90 2.06 -20.20
CA THR A 203 -10.40 1.15 -21.24
C THR A 203 -9.36 0.82 -22.32
N GLU A 204 -8.32 1.64 -22.50
CA GLU A 204 -7.22 1.40 -23.44
C GLU A 204 -6.05 0.61 -22.82
N LEU A 205 -6.09 0.39 -21.51
CA LEU A 205 -5.06 -0.40 -20.83
C LEU A 205 -5.20 -1.88 -21.17
N ASN A 206 -4.06 -2.58 -21.29
CA ASN A 206 -4.08 -4.03 -21.39
C ASN A 206 -4.33 -4.71 -20.02
N ASN A 207 -4.64 -6.00 -20.03
CA ASN A 207 -4.98 -6.74 -18.82
C ASN A 207 -3.90 -6.65 -17.72
N ALA A 208 -2.62 -6.67 -18.08
CA ALA A 208 -1.53 -6.59 -17.10
C ALA A 208 -1.40 -5.16 -16.49
N GLU A 209 -1.69 -4.12 -17.28
CA GLU A 209 -1.75 -2.74 -16.79
C GLU A 209 -2.92 -2.56 -15.83
N VAL A 210 -4.11 -3.08 -16.17
CA VAL A 210 -5.31 -3.03 -15.31
C VAL A 210 -5.09 -3.82 -14.02
N GLU A 211 -4.50 -5.03 -14.09
CA GLU A 211 -4.20 -5.83 -12.91
C GLU A 211 -3.25 -5.10 -11.95
N ARG A 212 -2.17 -4.52 -12.47
CA ARG A 212 -1.22 -3.73 -11.69
C ARG A 212 -1.89 -2.53 -11.04
N LEU A 213 -2.66 -1.77 -11.81
CA LEU A 213 -3.41 -0.61 -11.33
C LEU A 213 -4.38 -0.99 -10.21
N SER A 214 -5.10 -2.12 -10.39
CA SER A 214 -6.02 -2.66 -9.38
C SER A 214 -5.30 -2.98 -8.07
N VAL A 215 -4.14 -3.65 -8.15
CA VAL A 215 -3.35 -3.97 -6.94
C VAL A 215 -2.86 -2.71 -6.23
N ILE A 216 -2.34 -1.73 -6.98
CA ILE A 216 -1.84 -0.47 -6.41
C ILE A 216 -2.98 0.28 -5.72
N SER A 217 -4.11 0.47 -6.41
CA SER A 217 -5.25 1.22 -5.86
C SER A 217 -5.88 0.51 -4.66
N GLU A 218 -6.03 -0.81 -4.70
CA GLU A 218 -6.51 -1.63 -3.59
C GLU A 218 -5.63 -1.46 -2.34
N ARG A 219 -4.31 -1.61 -2.48
CA ARG A 219 -3.39 -1.54 -1.34
C ARG A 219 -3.29 -0.13 -0.76
N ARG A 220 -3.31 0.89 -1.59
CA ARG A 220 -3.35 2.28 -1.13
C ARG A 220 -4.66 2.60 -0.41
N LEU A 221 -5.79 2.17 -0.97
CA LEU A 221 -7.09 2.30 -0.31
C LEU A 221 -7.09 1.59 1.05
N TYR A 222 -6.59 0.35 1.11
CA TYR A 222 -6.46 -0.40 2.36
C TYR A 222 -5.70 0.38 3.45
N ALA A 223 -4.58 0.99 3.07
CA ALA A 223 -3.81 1.80 4.00
C ALA A 223 -4.58 3.04 4.46
N PHE A 224 -5.28 3.74 3.56
CA PHE A 224 -6.06 4.92 3.91
C PHE A 224 -7.31 4.57 4.73
N GLU A 225 -7.99 3.46 4.46
CA GLU A 225 -9.09 2.98 5.30
C GLU A 225 -8.59 2.70 6.73
N TRP A 226 -7.48 1.99 6.88
CA TRP A 226 -6.88 1.79 8.20
C TRP A 226 -6.54 3.11 8.90
N LEU A 227 -6.00 4.10 8.18
CA LEU A 227 -5.61 5.41 8.71
C LEU A 227 -6.82 6.20 9.25
N THR A 228 -7.98 6.05 8.63
CA THR A 228 -9.19 6.85 8.89
C THR A 228 -10.21 6.17 9.79
N THR A 229 -10.08 4.85 10.02
CA THR A 229 -10.96 4.07 10.89
C THR A 229 -10.29 3.69 12.21
N ASP A 230 -11.06 3.11 13.13
CA ASP A 230 -10.56 2.54 14.38
C ASP A 230 -10.26 1.03 14.26
N GLU A 231 -10.40 0.45 13.06
CA GLU A 231 -10.17 -0.97 12.81
C GLU A 231 -8.73 -1.38 13.04
N GLU A 232 -8.53 -2.63 13.46
CA GLU A 232 -7.22 -3.24 13.52
C GLU A 232 -6.70 -3.54 12.09
N TRP A 233 -5.37 -3.63 11.93
CA TRP A 233 -4.75 -3.80 10.61
C TRP A 233 -5.29 -5.01 9.82
N ASP A 234 -5.54 -6.14 10.49
CA ASP A 234 -6.02 -7.37 9.85
C ASP A 234 -7.54 -7.39 9.59
N GLU A 235 -8.27 -6.38 10.08
CA GLU A 235 -9.74 -6.32 10.09
C GLU A 235 -10.29 -5.30 9.10
N VAL A 236 -9.42 -4.51 8.46
CA VAL A 236 -9.84 -3.52 7.45
C VAL A 236 -10.59 -4.21 6.32
N ASP A 237 -11.81 -3.75 6.07
CA ASP A 237 -12.67 -4.20 4.97
C ASP A 237 -12.78 -3.11 3.91
N LEU A 238 -12.62 -3.48 2.64
CA LEU A 238 -12.74 -2.56 1.52
C LEU A 238 -14.16 -2.65 0.96
N VAL A 239 -14.95 -1.64 1.27
CA VAL A 239 -16.30 -1.48 0.71
C VAL A 239 -16.22 -0.52 -0.47
N CYS A 240 -16.51 -1.04 -1.69
CA CYS A 240 -16.63 -0.25 -2.93
C CYS A 240 -17.94 -0.55 -3.63
#